data_8d0498a9583236d10fb6491f89e0eb43
#
_entry.id   8d0498a9583236d10fb6491f89e0eb43
#
_cell.length_a   1.000
_cell.length_b   1.000
_cell.length_c   1.000
_cell.angle_alpha   90.00
_cell.angle_beta   90.00
_cell.angle_gamma   90.00
#
_symmetry.space_group_name_H-M   'P 1'
#
loop_
_entity.id
_entity.type
_entity.pdbx_description
1 polymer ?
#
loop_
_entity_poly.entity_id
_entity_poly.type
_entity_poly.pdbx_seq_one_letter_code
_entity_poly.pdbx_strand_id
1 'polypeptide(L)'
;MFNTFYRTNTCGELRLGDAGKKVVLSGWVQKTRKLGGMTFIDLRDRYGITQLVFNEEVDAALCENANRLGREFVIQITGTVNERFSKNANIPTGDIEIIVSELNVLNAALTPPFTIEDNTDGGDDIRMKYRYLDLRRPSVRRNLELRHRMTIEVRRYLDSQGFIEVETPVLVGSTPEGARDFVVPSRMNPGQFYALPQSPQTLKQLLMVSGFDRYFQIAKCFRDEDLRADRQPEFTQIDCEMSFVEQDDIINLFEGMTKYLFKEIRGVELEGQFQRMAWADAMKYYGSDKPDLRFGMKFVELMDILKGHGFSVFDSAEYIGGICAEGAAHYTRKQLDALTEFVKRPQIGAKGMVYARVEEDGNVKSSVDKFYTQEVLQQVKEAFGAKPGDLILILSGDDTMKTRKQLCELRLEMGSQLGLRDKNTFACLWVVDFPMFEWSEQENRLMAMHHPFTHPKDEDIDLLDTDPAAVRADAYDMVINGVEVGGGSIRIHDPKLQAKMFEILGFTPEKAEEQFGFLMNAFKYGAPPHGGLAYGLDRWVSLFAGLDSIRDCIAFPKNNSGRDVMLDAPAALDPSQLDELNLIVDIKE
;
A
#
# COMPACT_ATOMS: atom_id res chain seq x y z
N MET A 1 -28.04 1.62 -20.98
CA MET A 1 -28.29 0.71 -19.87
C MET A 1 -28.56 -0.71 -20.38
N PHE A 2 -28.07 -1.74 -19.70
CA PHE A 2 -28.19 -3.11 -20.20
C PHE A 2 -29.56 -3.69 -19.82
N ASN A 3 -30.50 -3.65 -20.75
CA ASN A 3 -31.72 -4.41 -20.67
C ASN A 3 -31.41 -5.87 -21.06
N THR A 4 -31.65 -6.80 -20.14
CA THR A 4 -31.40 -8.23 -20.35
C THR A 4 -32.67 -9.03 -20.07
N PHE A 5 -32.68 -10.32 -20.43
CA PHE A 5 -33.80 -11.20 -20.11
C PHE A 5 -34.15 -11.21 -18.60
N TYR A 6 -33.15 -11.03 -17.73
CA TYR A 6 -33.36 -11.12 -16.29
C TYR A 6 -33.70 -9.77 -15.63
N ARG A 7 -33.47 -8.62 -16.28
CA ARG A 7 -33.76 -7.32 -15.69
C ARG A 7 -33.88 -6.20 -16.73
N THR A 8 -34.83 -5.32 -16.52
CA THR A 8 -34.95 -4.07 -17.27
C THR A 8 -34.16 -2.94 -16.65
N ASN A 9 -33.99 -2.96 -15.31
CA ASN A 9 -33.35 -1.94 -14.51
C ASN A 9 -32.47 -2.57 -13.40
N THR A 10 -31.56 -1.76 -12.86
CA THR A 10 -30.79 -2.13 -11.68
C THR A 10 -31.49 -1.70 -10.40
N CYS A 11 -31.09 -2.28 -9.26
CA CYS A 11 -31.66 -1.93 -7.94
C CYS A 11 -31.19 -0.56 -7.41
N GLY A 12 -30.36 0.17 -8.16
CA GLY A 12 -29.82 1.46 -7.75
C GLY A 12 -30.26 2.65 -8.61
N GLU A 13 -30.89 2.43 -9.76
CA GLU A 13 -31.08 3.51 -10.74
C GLU A 13 -32.45 4.19 -10.74
N LEU A 14 -33.49 3.51 -10.24
CA LEU A 14 -34.86 4.03 -10.26
C LEU A 14 -35.04 5.22 -9.32
N ARG A 15 -35.83 6.18 -9.76
CA ARG A 15 -36.13 7.42 -9.03
C ARG A 15 -37.64 7.73 -9.09
N LEU A 16 -38.09 8.75 -8.37
CA LEU A 16 -39.49 9.17 -8.33
C LEU A 16 -40.06 9.47 -9.72
N GLY A 17 -39.26 9.98 -10.67
CA GLY A 17 -39.65 10.20 -12.08
C GLY A 17 -39.96 8.91 -12.87
N ASP A 18 -39.69 7.75 -12.29
CA ASP A 18 -39.98 6.43 -12.88
C ASP A 18 -41.29 5.84 -12.35
N ALA A 19 -42.01 6.56 -11.48
CA ALA A 19 -43.29 6.10 -10.93
C ALA A 19 -44.30 5.76 -12.05
N GLY A 20 -45.01 4.64 -11.88
CA GLY A 20 -45.92 4.07 -12.88
C GLY A 20 -45.27 3.15 -13.93
N LYS A 21 -43.95 3.08 -14.03
CA LYS A 21 -43.27 2.19 -14.97
C LYS A 21 -43.32 0.74 -14.48
N LYS A 22 -43.58 -0.21 -15.37
CA LYS A 22 -43.41 -1.63 -15.13
C LYS A 22 -41.95 -2.01 -15.33
N VAL A 23 -41.37 -2.68 -14.36
CA VAL A 23 -39.93 -3.05 -14.33
C VAL A 23 -39.74 -4.51 -13.95
N VAL A 24 -38.62 -5.06 -14.40
CA VAL A 24 -38.11 -6.37 -13.96
C VAL A 24 -36.79 -6.12 -13.24
N LEU A 25 -36.67 -6.54 -11.98
CA LEU A 25 -35.44 -6.45 -11.18
C LEU A 25 -34.97 -7.84 -10.79
N SER A 26 -33.66 -8.02 -10.76
CA SER A 26 -33.03 -9.23 -10.22
C SER A 26 -31.91 -8.85 -9.23
N GLY A 27 -31.81 -9.59 -8.15
CA GLY A 27 -30.80 -9.33 -7.11
C GLY A 27 -30.87 -10.34 -5.97
N TRP A 28 -30.20 -10.00 -4.89
CA TRP A 28 -30.14 -10.77 -3.65
C TRP A 28 -31.07 -10.16 -2.61
N VAL A 29 -31.83 -11.02 -1.91
CA VAL A 29 -32.65 -10.63 -0.76
C VAL A 29 -31.74 -10.24 0.40
N GLN A 30 -31.67 -8.96 0.73
CA GLN A 30 -30.84 -8.50 1.84
C GLN A 30 -31.59 -8.59 3.17
N LYS A 31 -32.84 -8.13 3.22
CA LYS A 31 -33.65 -8.07 4.43
C LYS A 31 -35.12 -8.24 4.11
N THR A 32 -35.83 -8.98 4.95
CA THR A 32 -37.29 -9.12 4.89
C THR A 32 -37.91 -8.57 6.17
N ARG A 33 -39.00 -7.83 6.05
CA ARG A 33 -39.76 -7.26 7.15
C ARG A 33 -41.24 -7.51 6.92
N LYS A 34 -41.97 -7.90 7.98
CA LYS A 34 -43.43 -8.06 7.98
C LYS A 34 -44.07 -6.98 8.84
N LEU A 35 -45.06 -6.30 8.31
CA LEU A 35 -45.81 -5.26 9.01
C LEU A 35 -47.26 -5.29 8.55
N GLY A 36 -48.17 -5.74 9.46
CA GLY A 36 -49.55 -5.99 9.09
C GLY A 36 -49.66 -7.05 8.01
N GLY A 37 -50.56 -6.92 7.06
CA GLY A 37 -50.71 -7.78 5.87
C GLY A 37 -49.69 -7.52 4.75
N MET A 38 -48.59 -6.82 5.04
CA MET A 38 -47.57 -6.48 4.06
C MET A 38 -46.21 -7.11 4.36
N THR A 39 -45.54 -7.55 3.31
CA THR A 39 -44.13 -7.99 3.36
C THR A 39 -43.28 -7.03 2.55
N PHE A 40 -42.23 -6.52 3.17
CA PHE A 40 -41.23 -5.65 2.58
C PHE A 40 -39.91 -6.40 2.44
N ILE A 41 -39.31 -6.32 1.24
CA ILE A 41 -38.03 -6.94 0.95
C ILE A 41 -37.09 -5.86 0.39
N ASP A 42 -35.90 -5.78 0.97
CA ASP A 42 -34.80 -4.98 0.39
C ASP A 42 -34.05 -5.89 -0.58
N LEU A 43 -34.23 -5.62 -1.89
CA LEU A 43 -33.52 -6.31 -2.98
C LEU A 43 -32.26 -5.54 -3.32
N ARG A 44 -31.13 -6.22 -3.30
CA ARG A 44 -29.79 -5.63 -3.53
C ARG A 44 -29.15 -6.21 -4.78
N ASP A 45 -28.54 -5.35 -5.57
CA ASP A 45 -27.55 -5.72 -6.57
C ASP A 45 -26.24 -4.92 -6.40
N ARG A 46 -25.35 -4.95 -7.39
CA ARG A 46 -24.12 -4.15 -7.37
C ARG A 46 -24.38 -2.65 -7.28
N TYR A 47 -25.48 -2.17 -7.83
CA TYR A 47 -25.76 -0.73 -8.04
C TYR A 47 -26.53 -0.09 -6.89
N GLY A 48 -27.19 -0.90 -6.08
CA GLY A 48 -27.94 -0.37 -4.94
C GLY A 48 -28.94 -1.34 -4.34
N ILE A 49 -29.90 -0.75 -3.62
CA ILE A 49 -30.97 -1.46 -2.93
C ILE A 49 -32.30 -0.82 -3.31
N THR A 50 -33.30 -1.64 -3.63
CA THR A 50 -34.68 -1.20 -3.89
C THR A 50 -35.64 -1.96 -2.98
N GLN A 51 -36.57 -1.26 -2.34
CA GLN A 51 -37.63 -1.88 -1.56
C GLN A 51 -38.70 -2.49 -2.45
N LEU A 52 -39.02 -3.74 -2.21
CA LEU A 52 -40.16 -4.47 -2.79
C LEU A 52 -41.30 -4.52 -1.80
N VAL A 53 -42.54 -4.46 -2.29
CA VAL A 53 -43.75 -4.54 -1.47
C VAL A 53 -44.65 -5.65 -1.99
N PHE A 54 -45.06 -6.52 -1.09
CA PHE A 54 -46.03 -7.59 -1.30
C PHE A 54 -47.20 -7.34 -0.35
N ASN A 55 -48.42 -7.32 -0.87
CA ASN A 55 -49.63 -7.06 -0.10
C ASN A 55 -50.53 -8.30 -0.11
N GLU A 56 -50.79 -8.85 1.08
CA GLU A 56 -51.61 -10.03 1.27
C GLU A 56 -53.08 -9.85 0.83
N GLU A 57 -53.62 -8.64 0.96
CA GLU A 57 -54.99 -8.31 0.52
C GLU A 57 -55.10 -8.30 -1.02
N VAL A 58 -54.01 -8.08 -1.74
CA VAL A 58 -53.96 -8.07 -3.22
C VAL A 58 -53.65 -9.44 -3.77
N ASP A 59 -52.65 -10.12 -3.23
CA ASP A 59 -52.24 -11.48 -3.62
C ASP A 59 -51.62 -12.21 -2.43
N ALA A 60 -52.46 -12.98 -1.72
CA ALA A 60 -52.05 -13.74 -0.55
C ALA A 60 -51.00 -14.82 -0.88
N ALA A 61 -51.09 -15.48 -2.04
CA ALA A 61 -50.16 -16.52 -2.44
C ALA A 61 -48.77 -15.94 -2.77
N LEU A 62 -48.72 -14.81 -3.45
CA LEU A 62 -47.49 -14.11 -3.75
C LEU A 62 -46.80 -13.59 -2.47
N CYS A 63 -47.59 -13.06 -1.52
CA CYS A 63 -47.12 -12.61 -0.22
C CYS A 63 -46.58 -13.77 0.63
N GLU A 64 -47.24 -14.93 0.63
CA GLU A 64 -46.77 -16.13 1.28
C GLU A 64 -45.43 -16.63 0.70
N ASN A 65 -45.29 -16.63 -0.61
CA ASN A 65 -44.05 -16.98 -1.29
C ASN A 65 -42.92 -16.01 -0.89
N ALA A 66 -43.18 -14.71 -0.85
CA ALA A 66 -42.22 -13.72 -0.40
C ALA A 66 -41.78 -13.94 1.07
N ASN A 67 -42.72 -14.40 1.93
CA ASN A 67 -42.46 -14.71 3.34
C ASN A 67 -41.52 -15.90 3.57
N ARG A 68 -41.37 -16.78 2.55
CA ARG A 68 -40.49 -17.96 2.60
C ARG A 68 -39.07 -17.65 2.13
N LEU A 69 -38.82 -16.44 1.60
CA LEU A 69 -37.50 -16.06 1.12
C LEU A 69 -36.50 -15.89 2.28
N GLY A 70 -35.36 -16.54 2.14
CA GLY A 70 -34.22 -16.37 3.03
C GLY A 70 -33.30 -15.25 2.59
N ARG A 71 -32.42 -14.83 3.50
CA ARG A 71 -31.34 -13.89 3.16
C ARG A 71 -30.47 -14.46 2.04
N GLU A 72 -30.02 -13.58 1.16
CA GLU A 72 -29.15 -13.89 0.01
C GLU A 72 -29.80 -14.82 -1.05
N PHE A 73 -31.08 -15.12 -0.98
CA PHE A 73 -31.77 -15.74 -2.11
C PHE A 73 -31.67 -14.84 -3.32
N VAL A 74 -31.39 -15.42 -4.47
CA VAL A 74 -31.39 -14.70 -5.76
C VAL A 74 -32.80 -14.79 -6.33
N ILE A 75 -33.41 -13.63 -6.51
CA ILE A 75 -34.77 -13.52 -7.02
C ILE A 75 -34.86 -12.61 -8.22
N GLN A 76 -35.87 -12.86 -9.06
CA GLN A 76 -36.35 -11.97 -10.10
C GLN A 76 -37.79 -11.57 -9.75
N ILE A 77 -38.09 -10.29 -9.88
CA ILE A 77 -39.45 -9.78 -9.70
C ILE A 77 -39.87 -8.98 -10.94
N THR A 78 -41.18 -9.01 -11.21
CA THR A 78 -41.86 -8.05 -12.07
C THR A 78 -42.75 -7.20 -11.19
N GLY A 79 -42.77 -5.87 -11.39
CA GLY A 79 -43.61 -5.00 -10.59
C GLY A 79 -43.68 -3.58 -11.17
N THR A 80 -44.44 -2.75 -10.48
CA THR A 80 -44.64 -1.33 -10.86
C THR A 80 -43.93 -0.43 -9.84
N VAL A 81 -43.21 0.56 -10.34
CA VAL A 81 -42.57 1.60 -9.53
C VAL A 81 -43.62 2.49 -8.91
N ASN A 82 -43.63 2.63 -7.60
CA ASN A 82 -44.52 3.49 -6.85
C ASN A 82 -43.74 4.47 -5.98
N GLU A 83 -44.35 5.62 -5.69
CA GLU A 83 -43.82 6.52 -4.65
C GLU A 83 -43.96 5.87 -3.29
N ARG A 84 -42.89 5.89 -2.50
CA ARG A 84 -42.86 5.29 -1.17
C ARG A 84 -43.56 6.17 -0.15
N PHE A 85 -44.45 5.59 0.63
CA PHE A 85 -45.16 6.32 1.69
C PHE A 85 -44.20 6.84 2.77
N SER A 86 -43.29 6.00 3.24
CA SER A 86 -42.25 6.37 4.22
C SER A 86 -40.89 6.42 3.52
N LYS A 87 -40.47 7.61 3.13
CA LYS A 87 -39.22 7.84 2.39
C LYS A 87 -37.99 7.52 3.24
N ASN A 88 -36.93 7.02 2.58
CA ASN A 88 -35.65 6.69 3.22
C ASN A 88 -34.51 7.47 2.56
N ALA A 89 -34.09 8.56 3.18
CA ALA A 89 -33.03 9.42 2.67
C ALA A 89 -31.62 8.76 2.65
N ASN A 90 -31.46 7.58 3.28
CA ASN A 90 -30.15 6.91 3.36
C ASN A 90 -29.78 6.11 2.10
N ILE A 91 -30.73 5.90 1.18
CA ILE A 91 -30.48 5.19 -0.07
C ILE A 91 -31.00 6.01 -1.27
N PRO A 92 -30.32 6.00 -2.43
CA PRO A 92 -30.71 6.79 -3.59
C PRO A 92 -32.10 6.48 -4.16
N THR A 93 -32.60 5.25 -3.94
CA THR A 93 -33.92 4.76 -4.34
C THR A 93 -34.98 4.93 -3.26
N GLY A 94 -34.66 5.65 -2.19
CA GLY A 94 -35.50 5.71 -0.98
C GLY A 94 -36.82 6.44 -1.13
N ASP A 95 -37.05 7.13 -2.24
CA ASP A 95 -38.33 7.78 -2.57
C ASP A 95 -39.32 6.84 -3.27
N ILE A 96 -38.86 5.65 -3.71
CA ILE A 96 -39.67 4.70 -4.48
C ILE A 96 -39.67 3.31 -3.83
N GLU A 97 -40.67 2.55 -4.18
CA GLU A 97 -40.79 1.12 -3.90
C GLU A 97 -41.41 0.40 -5.10
N ILE A 98 -41.24 -0.90 -5.18
CA ILE A 98 -41.84 -1.69 -6.26
C ILE A 98 -43.01 -2.49 -5.71
N ILE A 99 -44.20 -2.26 -6.22
CA ILE A 99 -45.36 -3.11 -6.00
C ILE A 99 -45.21 -4.32 -6.89
N VAL A 100 -44.91 -5.46 -6.29
CA VAL A 100 -44.58 -6.70 -7.00
C VAL A 100 -45.83 -7.40 -7.50
N SER A 101 -45.82 -7.81 -8.77
CA SER A 101 -46.87 -8.63 -9.39
C SER A 101 -46.44 -10.07 -9.72
N GLU A 102 -45.12 -10.31 -9.84
CA GLU A 102 -44.58 -11.65 -10.11
C GLU A 102 -43.28 -11.85 -9.34
N LEU A 103 -43.06 -13.04 -8.79
CA LEU A 103 -41.86 -13.44 -8.07
C LEU A 103 -41.35 -14.77 -8.59
N ASN A 104 -40.10 -14.80 -9.00
CA ASN A 104 -39.39 -16.01 -9.39
C ASN A 104 -38.12 -16.18 -8.53
N VAL A 105 -37.98 -17.31 -7.85
CA VAL A 105 -36.75 -17.66 -7.14
C VAL A 105 -35.78 -18.30 -8.14
N LEU A 106 -34.73 -17.55 -8.48
CA LEU A 106 -33.69 -18.01 -9.40
C LEU A 106 -32.75 -19.00 -8.73
N ASN A 107 -32.40 -18.72 -7.45
CA ASN A 107 -31.57 -19.61 -6.65
C ASN A 107 -31.82 -19.38 -5.15
N ALA A 108 -32.01 -20.43 -4.41
CA ALA A 108 -32.07 -20.39 -2.96
C ALA A 108 -30.67 -20.39 -2.37
N ALA A 109 -30.50 -19.74 -1.23
CA ALA A 109 -29.23 -19.64 -0.54
C ALA A 109 -29.30 -20.26 0.86
N LEU A 110 -28.18 -20.78 1.34
CA LEU A 110 -27.99 -21.07 2.76
C LEU A 110 -27.88 -19.75 3.53
N THR A 111 -28.14 -19.81 4.84
CA THR A 111 -27.89 -18.65 5.71
C THR A 111 -26.40 -18.29 5.68
N PRO A 112 -26.04 -17.05 5.31
CA PRO A 112 -24.64 -16.63 5.30
C PRO A 112 -23.98 -16.79 6.68
N PRO A 113 -22.68 -17.15 6.72
CA PRO A 113 -21.96 -17.32 7.99
C PRO A 113 -21.66 -16.00 8.71
N PHE A 114 -21.92 -14.86 8.09
CA PHE A 114 -21.84 -13.52 8.66
C PHE A 114 -22.79 -12.56 7.93
N THR A 115 -23.03 -11.40 8.53
CA THR A 115 -23.90 -10.36 7.97
C THR A 115 -23.21 -9.63 6.81
N ILE A 116 -23.86 -9.60 5.64
CA ILE A 116 -23.32 -8.94 4.43
C ILE A 116 -23.71 -7.46 4.42
N GLU A 117 -23.15 -6.72 5.35
CA GLU A 117 -23.32 -5.27 5.56
C GLU A 117 -21.97 -4.66 5.95
N ASP A 118 -21.84 -3.33 5.89
CA ASP A 118 -20.59 -2.65 6.28
C ASP A 118 -20.23 -2.91 7.74
N ASN A 119 -21.23 -2.91 8.63
CA ASN A 119 -21.09 -3.35 10.02
C ASN A 119 -21.34 -4.86 10.13
N THR A 120 -20.34 -5.67 9.75
CA THR A 120 -20.43 -7.13 9.80
C THR A 120 -20.02 -7.70 11.16
N ASP A 121 -20.61 -8.84 11.53
CA ASP A 121 -20.23 -9.68 12.68
C ASP A 121 -19.16 -10.74 12.32
N GLY A 122 -18.72 -10.79 11.05
CA GLY A 122 -17.70 -11.71 10.55
C GLY A 122 -16.28 -11.28 10.90
N GLY A 123 -15.53 -12.12 11.61
CA GLY A 123 -14.09 -11.95 11.80
C GLY A 123 -13.30 -12.19 10.50
N ASP A 124 -12.01 -11.81 10.50
CA ASP A 124 -11.16 -11.89 9.31
C ASP A 124 -11.10 -13.30 8.71
N ASP A 125 -10.91 -14.33 9.52
CA ASP A 125 -10.77 -15.71 9.06
C ASP A 125 -12.00 -16.20 8.30
N ILE A 126 -13.21 -15.94 8.83
CA ILE A 126 -14.44 -16.38 8.18
C ILE A 126 -14.72 -15.56 6.90
N ARG A 127 -14.39 -14.26 6.90
CA ARG A 127 -14.52 -13.41 5.71
C ARG A 127 -13.53 -13.80 4.62
N MET A 128 -12.33 -14.21 4.97
CA MET A 128 -11.33 -14.75 4.03
C MET A 128 -11.79 -16.09 3.43
N LYS A 129 -12.34 -16.99 4.26
CA LYS A 129 -12.86 -18.29 3.79
C LYS A 129 -14.06 -18.16 2.85
N TYR A 130 -14.95 -17.21 3.14
CA TYR A 130 -16.13 -16.92 2.33
C TYR A 130 -15.97 -15.59 1.59
N ARG A 131 -14.79 -15.36 1.01
CA ARG A 131 -14.44 -14.07 0.39
C ARG A 131 -15.44 -13.61 -0.67
N TYR A 132 -16.03 -14.52 -1.44
CA TYR A 132 -17.09 -14.23 -2.39
C TYR A 132 -18.37 -13.64 -1.76
N LEU A 133 -18.65 -13.89 -0.47
CA LEU A 133 -19.70 -13.22 0.28
C LEU A 133 -19.24 -11.86 0.82
N ASP A 134 -18.01 -11.78 1.32
CA ASP A 134 -17.42 -10.54 1.79
C ASP A 134 -17.32 -9.48 0.68
N LEU A 135 -17.06 -9.91 -0.55
CA LEU A 135 -17.06 -9.04 -1.74
C LEU A 135 -18.43 -8.42 -2.08
N ARG A 136 -19.53 -8.96 -1.53
CA ARG A 136 -20.86 -8.35 -1.67
C ARG A 136 -21.06 -7.15 -0.74
N ARG A 137 -20.23 -6.99 0.29
CA ARG A 137 -20.31 -5.85 1.21
C ARG A 137 -19.98 -4.55 0.48
N PRO A 138 -20.76 -3.47 0.70
CA PRO A 138 -20.56 -2.21 -0.03
C PRO A 138 -19.17 -1.62 0.16
N SER A 139 -18.58 -1.68 1.37
CA SER A 139 -17.24 -1.17 1.66
C SER A 139 -16.16 -1.87 0.83
N VAL A 140 -16.15 -3.19 0.80
CA VAL A 140 -15.16 -3.98 0.06
C VAL A 140 -15.32 -3.76 -1.45
N ARG A 141 -16.57 -3.73 -1.92
CA ARG A 141 -16.85 -3.47 -3.33
C ARG A 141 -16.37 -2.09 -3.77
N ARG A 142 -16.63 -1.03 -2.98
CA ARG A 142 -16.15 0.34 -3.28
C ARG A 142 -14.64 0.39 -3.46
N ASN A 143 -13.88 -0.38 -2.69
CA ASN A 143 -12.42 -0.44 -2.82
C ASN A 143 -12.00 -1.03 -4.18
N LEU A 144 -12.68 -2.07 -4.65
CA LEU A 144 -12.41 -2.66 -5.96
C LEU A 144 -12.88 -1.78 -7.12
N GLU A 145 -13.99 -1.07 -6.95
CA GLU A 145 -14.45 -0.06 -7.91
C GLU A 145 -13.47 1.12 -8.00
N LEU A 146 -12.91 1.55 -6.87
CA LEU A 146 -11.84 2.54 -6.82
C LEU A 146 -10.58 2.04 -7.54
N ARG A 147 -10.18 0.79 -7.28
CA ARG A 147 -9.05 0.13 -7.98
C ARG A 147 -9.26 0.13 -9.50
N HIS A 148 -10.45 -0.28 -9.95
CA HIS A 148 -10.81 -0.27 -11.36
C HIS A 148 -10.70 1.14 -11.96
N ARG A 149 -11.32 2.14 -11.31
CA ARG A 149 -11.28 3.53 -11.77
C ARG A 149 -9.85 4.07 -11.84
N MET A 150 -9.04 3.82 -10.81
CA MET A 150 -7.64 4.23 -10.79
C MET A 150 -6.86 3.62 -11.96
N THR A 151 -7.03 2.34 -12.23
CA THR A 151 -6.36 1.67 -13.34
C THR A 151 -6.74 2.29 -14.70
N ILE A 152 -8.01 2.64 -14.89
CA ILE A 152 -8.47 3.29 -16.13
C ILE A 152 -7.86 4.70 -16.26
N GLU A 153 -7.83 5.49 -15.18
CA GLU A 153 -7.25 6.84 -15.23
C GLU A 153 -5.74 6.82 -15.42
N VAL A 154 -5.03 5.86 -14.84
CA VAL A 154 -3.58 5.63 -15.11
C VAL A 154 -3.34 5.38 -16.60
N ARG A 155 -4.11 4.47 -17.21
CA ARG A 155 -4.01 4.19 -18.65
C ARG A 155 -4.27 5.42 -19.50
N ARG A 156 -5.31 6.21 -19.17
CA ARG A 156 -5.61 7.45 -19.88
C ARG A 156 -4.49 8.46 -19.81
N TYR A 157 -3.93 8.65 -18.62
CA TYR A 157 -2.82 9.58 -18.46
C TYR A 157 -1.60 9.14 -19.25
N LEU A 158 -1.17 7.90 -19.09
CA LEU A 158 0.04 7.38 -19.75
C LEU A 158 -0.10 7.33 -21.28
N ASP A 159 -1.27 6.92 -21.80
CA ASP A 159 -1.60 7.00 -23.23
C ASP A 159 -1.48 8.44 -23.75
N SER A 160 -2.02 9.42 -23.02
CA SER A 160 -1.93 10.84 -23.38
C SER A 160 -0.51 11.38 -23.38
N GLN A 161 0.42 10.72 -22.68
CA GLN A 161 1.85 11.02 -22.65
C GLN A 161 2.67 10.20 -23.66
N GLY A 162 2.01 9.43 -24.53
CA GLY A 162 2.64 8.64 -25.58
C GLY A 162 3.27 7.33 -25.11
N PHE A 163 2.86 6.79 -23.97
CA PHE A 163 3.30 5.47 -23.53
C PHE A 163 2.52 4.36 -24.25
N ILE A 164 3.22 3.25 -24.49
CA ILE A 164 2.64 2.02 -25.05
C ILE A 164 2.55 0.98 -23.95
N GLU A 165 1.35 0.41 -23.74
CA GLU A 165 1.17 -0.71 -22.82
C GLU A 165 1.67 -2.00 -23.49
N VAL A 166 2.70 -2.63 -22.92
CA VAL A 166 3.29 -3.87 -23.43
C VAL A 166 3.32 -4.93 -22.32
N GLU A 167 2.70 -6.06 -22.57
CA GLU A 167 2.76 -7.20 -21.65
C GLU A 167 4.11 -7.93 -21.76
N THR A 168 4.67 -8.27 -20.59
CA THR A 168 5.88 -9.08 -20.48
C THR A 168 5.55 -10.46 -19.96
N PRO A 169 6.38 -11.50 -20.24
CA PRO A 169 6.13 -12.86 -19.74
C PRO A 169 6.04 -12.93 -18.22
N VAL A 170 5.18 -13.82 -17.73
CA VAL A 170 5.09 -14.22 -16.32
C VAL A 170 5.98 -15.44 -16.03
N LEU A 171 6.26 -16.30 -17.00
CA LEU A 171 7.22 -17.39 -16.88
C LEU A 171 8.57 -16.90 -17.38
N VAL A 172 9.49 -16.60 -16.46
CA VAL A 172 10.82 -16.03 -16.76
C VAL A 172 11.93 -16.88 -16.16
N GLY A 173 13.17 -16.54 -16.41
CA GLY A 173 14.31 -17.08 -15.67
C GLY A 173 14.42 -16.42 -14.28
N SER A 174 15.01 -17.12 -13.31
CA SER A 174 15.32 -16.55 -12.00
C SER A 174 16.28 -15.39 -12.16
N THR A 175 15.95 -14.25 -11.54
CA THR A 175 16.81 -13.06 -11.49
C THR A 175 16.90 -12.57 -10.05
N PRO A 176 18.09 -12.32 -9.51
CA PRO A 176 18.26 -11.86 -8.14
C PRO A 176 17.89 -10.37 -8.03
N GLU A 177 16.63 -10.09 -7.66
CA GLU A 177 16.13 -8.72 -7.42
C GLU A 177 15.90 -8.40 -5.93
N GLY A 178 16.53 -9.19 -5.02
CA GLY A 178 16.49 -8.95 -3.57
C GLY A 178 15.50 -9.81 -2.79
N ALA A 179 14.38 -10.26 -3.38
CA ALA A 179 13.46 -11.22 -2.77
C ALA A 179 13.75 -12.66 -3.24
N ARG A 180 13.13 -13.65 -2.59
CA ARG A 180 13.12 -15.02 -3.11
C ARG A 180 12.09 -15.15 -4.22
N ASP A 181 12.41 -16.00 -5.22
CA ASP A 181 11.52 -16.30 -6.32
C ASP A 181 10.51 -17.39 -5.96
N PHE A 182 9.28 -17.24 -6.48
CA PHE A 182 8.41 -18.38 -6.68
C PHE A 182 8.82 -19.12 -7.95
N VAL A 183 8.99 -20.44 -7.89
CA VAL A 183 9.46 -21.24 -9.01
C VAL A 183 8.38 -22.20 -9.52
N VAL A 184 8.36 -22.43 -10.83
CA VAL A 184 7.42 -23.30 -11.54
C VAL A 184 8.21 -24.34 -12.31
N PRO A 185 8.06 -25.65 -12.03
CA PRO A 185 8.78 -26.69 -12.76
C PRO A 185 8.34 -26.80 -14.21
N SER A 186 9.29 -27.08 -15.11
CA SER A 186 9.04 -27.29 -16.54
C SER A 186 8.90 -28.77 -16.87
N ARG A 187 7.70 -29.22 -17.28
CA ARG A 187 7.51 -30.59 -17.76
C ARG A 187 8.30 -30.88 -19.04
N MET A 188 8.43 -29.90 -19.93
CA MET A 188 9.13 -30.05 -21.21
C MET A 188 10.66 -30.07 -21.06
N ASN A 189 11.18 -29.55 -19.96
CA ASN A 189 12.61 -29.49 -19.68
C ASN A 189 12.84 -30.04 -18.26
N PRO A 190 12.96 -31.36 -18.08
CA PRO A 190 13.10 -31.98 -16.77
C PRO A 190 14.28 -31.42 -15.97
N GLY A 191 14.06 -31.14 -14.69
CA GLY A 191 15.06 -30.53 -13.81
C GLY A 191 15.28 -29.03 -14.00
N GLN A 192 14.52 -28.38 -14.89
CA GLN A 192 14.56 -26.93 -15.07
C GLN A 192 13.26 -26.28 -14.58
N PHE A 193 13.39 -25.01 -14.14
CA PHE A 193 12.31 -24.25 -13.55
C PHE A 193 12.20 -22.87 -14.20
N TYR A 194 10.97 -22.43 -14.39
CA TYR A 194 10.67 -21.01 -14.53
C TYR A 194 10.61 -20.37 -13.15
N ALA A 195 10.85 -19.08 -13.10
CA ALA A 195 10.51 -18.21 -11.96
C ALA A 195 9.32 -17.32 -12.31
N LEU A 196 8.57 -16.89 -11.30
CA LEU A 196 7.59 -15.82 -11.43
C LEU A 196 8.30 -14.48 -11.21
N PRO A 197 8.02 -13.43 -12.02
CA PRO A 197 8.81 -12.19 -12.01
C PRO A 197 8.58 -11.40 -10.72
N GLN A 198 9.65 -10.95 -10.09
CA GLN A 198 9.60 -10.00 -8.98
C GLN A 198 9.21 -8.60 -9.45
N SER A 199 9.62 -8.25 -10.66
CA SER A 199 9.23 -7.09 -11.45
C SER A 199 9.61 -7.33 -12.92
N PRO A 200 9.11 -6.56 -13.89
CA PRO A 200 9.54 -6.65 -15.29
C PRO A 200 10.84 -5.89 -15.58
N GLN A 201 11.74 -5.67 -14.59
CA GLN A 201 12.88 -4.78 -14.68
C GLN A 201 13.78 -5.03 -15.89
N THR A 202 14.24 -6.25 -16.09
CA THR A 202 15.14 -6.56 -17.21
C THR A 202 14.43 -6.48 -18.56
N LEU A 203 13.17 -6.86 -18.61
CA LEU A 203 12.38 -6.86 -19.84
C LEU A 203 12.01 -5.44 -20.30
N LYS A 204 11.68 -4.53 -19.38
CA LYS A 204 11.41 -3.15 -19.74
C LYS A 204 12.67 -2.42 -20.25
N GLN A 205 13.85 -2.75 -19.72
CA GLN A 205 15.12 -2.23 -20.26
C GLN A 205 15.37 -2.76 -21.69
N LEU A 206 15.06 -4.03 -21.96
CA LEU A 206 15.11 -4.57 -23.33
C LEU A 206 14.13 -3.87 -24.27
N LEU A 207 12.96 -3.44 -23.80
CA LEU A 207 12.01 -2.65 -24.60
C LEU A 207 12.61 -1.28 -24.96
N MET A 208 13.38 -0.66 -24.05
CA MET A 208 14.11 0.59 -24.38
C MET A 208 15.16 0.35 -25.45
N VAL A 209 15.96 -0.72 -25.34
CA VAL A 209 16.91 -1.12 -26.41
C VAL A 209 16.18 -1.41 -27.72
N SER A 210 14.94 -1.92 -27.66
CA SER A 210 14.09 -2.22 -28.83
C SER A 210 13.45 -0.97 -29.45
N GLY A 211 13.65 0.23 -28.88
CA GLY A 211 13.17 1.49 -29.42
C GLY A 211 11.69 1.80 -29.11
N PHE A 212 11.11 1.22 -28.06
CA PHE A 212 9.73 1.53 -27.63
C PHE A 212 9.59 2.91 -27.02
N ASP A 213 10.67 3.54 -26.60
CA ASP A 213 10.76 4.92 -26.10
C ASP A 213 10.03 5.18 -24.78
N ARG A 214 8.74 4.87 -24.70
CA ARG A 214 7.91 4.99 -23.50
C ARG A 214 7.03 3.76 -23.33
N TYR A 215 7.31 3.00 -22.30
CA TYR A 215 6.62 1.74 -21.96
C TYR A 215 5.89 1.87 -20.63
N PHE A 216 4.73 1.24 -20.53
CA PHE A 216 4.12 0.90 -19.24
C PHE A 216 3.43 -0.45 -19.26
N GLN A 217 3.17 -0.98 -18.08
CA GLN A 217 2.37 -2.19 -17.87
C GLN A 217 1.70 -2.15 -16.49
N ILE A 218 0.46 -2.63 -16.41
CA ILE A 218 -0.16 -2.98 -15.14
C ILE A 218 0.27 -4.41 -14.80
N ALA A 219 1.45 -4.52 -14.19
CA ALA A 219 2.20 -5.77 -14.05
C ALA A 219 1.83 -6.53 -12.77
N LYS A 220 1.63 -7.86 -12.89
CA LYS A 220 1.65 -8.75 -11.74
C LYS A 220 3.08 -9.07 -11.35
N CYS A 221 3.38 -8.89 -10.05
CA CYS A 221 4.68 -9.15 -9.46
C CYS A 221 4.54 -10.15 -8.31
N PHE A 222 5.60 -10.93 -8.09
CA PHE A 222 5.61 -12.04 -7.15
C PHE A 222 6.88 -11.98 -6.29
N ARG A 223 6.75 -12.01 -4.96
CA ARG A 223 7.89 -12.00 -4.04
C ARG A 223 7.61 -12.92 -2.87
N ASP A 224 8.50 -13.88 -2.63
CA ASP A 224 8.43 -14.76 -1.48
C ASP A 224 9.17 -14.10 -0.30
N GLU A 225 8.45 -13.21 0.38
CA GLU A 225 8.91 -12.43 1.54
C GLU A 225 7.96 -12.58 2.72
N ASP A 226 8.41 -12.14 3.89
CA ASP A 226 7.57 -12.06 5.08
C ASP A 226 6.40 -11.11 4.86
N LEU A 227 5.20 -11.58 5.16
CA LEU A 227 3.97 -10.84 4.94
C LEU A 227 3.73 -9.81 6.04
N ARG A 228 3.23 -8.65 5.63
CA ARG A 228 2.84 -7.52 6.49
C ARG A 228 1.53 -6.93 5.99
N ALA A 229 1.00 -5.94 6.71
CA ALA A 229 -0.23 -5.26 6.31
C ALA A 229 -0.15 -4.61 4.91
N ASP A 230 1.04 -4.21 4.50
CA ASP A 230 1.35 -3.55 3.23
C ASP A 230 2.09 -4.46 2.22
N ARG A 231 2.17 -5.78 2.48
CA ARG A 231 2.85 -6.77 1.61
C ARG A 231 1.98 -7.99 1.37
N GLN A 232 1.98 -8.43 0.12
CA GLN A 232 1.37 -9.67 -0.34
C GLN A 232 2.37 -10.43 -1.23
N PRO A 233 2.33 -11.77 -1.29
CA PRO A 233 3.27 -12.55 -2.10
C PRO A 233 3.05 -12.32 -3.59
N GLU A 234 1.86 -11.90 -3.99
CA GLU A 234 1.50 -11.42 -5.31
C GLU A 234 0.82 -10.05 -5.20
N PHE A 235 1.29 -9.08 -5.97
CA PHE A 235 0.80 -7.71 -5.97
C PHE A 235 0.84 -7.11 -7.37
N THR A 236 0.37 -5.89 -7.53
CA THR A 236 0.29 -5.24 -8.84
C THR A 236 1.08 -3.94 -8.84
N GLN A 237 1.91 -3.76 -9.87
CA GLN A 237 2.62 -2.51 -10.12
C GLN A 237 2.06 -1.80 -11.37
N ILE A 238 2.08 -0.47 -11.33
CA ILE A 238 2.09 0.38 -12.51
C ILE A 238 3.56 0.55 -12.84
N ASP A 239 4.06 -0.23 -13.79
CA ASP A 239 5.47 -0.26 -14.15
C ASP A 239 5.70 0.56 -15.41
N CYS A 240 6.70 1.46 -15.39
CA CYS A 240 6.99 2.39 -16.47
C CYS A 240 8.49 2.48 -16.74
N GLU A 241 8.86 2.72 -18.02
CA GLU A 241 10.23 2.99 -18.43
C GLU A 241 10.24 3.95 -19.61
N MET A 242 11.25 4.83 -19.69
CA MET A 242 11.41 5.85 -20.72
C MET A 242 12.85 5.92 -21.21
N SER A 243 13.04 6.17 -22.50
CA SER A 243 14.34 6.41 -23.12
C SER A 243 14.63 7.91 -23.24
N PHE A 244 15.94 8.25 -23.31
CA PHE A 244 16.45 9.61 -23.50
C PHE A 244 15.97 10.59 -22.44
N VAL A 245 16.07 10.19 -21.17
CA VAL A 245 15.59 10.93 -19.99
C VAL A 245 16.64 11.02 -18.90
N GLU A 246 16.52 12.07 -18.11
CA GLU A 246 17.21 12.28 -16.84
C GLU A 246 16.20 12.20 -15.68
N GLN A 247 16.69 12.27 -14.45
CA GLN A 247 15.87 12.18 -13.23
C GLN A 247 14.69 13.17 -13.22
N ASP A 248 14.94 14.41 -13.64
CA ASP A 248 13.94 15.47 -13.65
C ASP A 248 12.79 15.22 -14.62
N ASP A 249 13.07 14.59 -15.77
CA ASP A 249 12.04 14.22 -16.74
C ASP A 249 11.06 13.21 -16.14
N ILE A 250 11.60 12.19 -15.46
CA ILE A 250 10.81 11.16 -14.79
C ILE A 250 9.98 11.79 -13.65
N ILE A 251 10.64 12.53 -12.76
CA ILE A 251 9.97 13.18 -11.61
C ILE A 251 8.83 14.07 -12.08
N ASN A 252 9.06 14.95 -13.07
CA ASN A 252 8.03 15.88 -13.55
C ASN A 252 6.84 15.17 -14.19
N LEU A 253 7.07 14.12 -14.98
CA LEU A 253 6.00 13.35 -15.61
C LEU A 253 5.13 12.64 -14.57
N PHE A 254 5.75 11.96 -13.60
CA PHE A 254 5.03 11.18 -12.61
C PHE A 254 4.44 12.02 -11.47
N GLU A 255 5.00 13.20 -11.20
CA GLU A 255 4.33 14.22 -10.40
C GLU A 255 3.03 14.69 -11.09
N GLY A 256 3.09 14.90 -12.40
CA GLY A 256 1.92 15.21 -13.21
C GLY A 256 0.85 14.12 -13.15
N MET A 257 1.23 12.84 -13.23
CA MET A 257 0.31 11.71 -13.07
C MET A 257 -0.31 11.69 -11.68
N THR A 258 0.48 11.93 -10.65
CA THR A 258 0.01 11.98 -9.26
C THR A 258 -1.06 13.06 -9.10
N LYS A 259 -0.81 14.28 -9.54
CA LYS A 259 -1.78 15.40 -9.51
C LYS A 259 -3.05 15.08 -10.30
N TYR A 260 -2.90 14.50 -11.49
CA TYR A 260 -4.03 14.05 -12.31
C TYR A 260 -4.91 13.03 -11.57
N LEU A 261 -4.32 12.00 -10.96
CA LEU A 261 -5.08 10.98 -10.23
C LEU A 261 -5.80 11.55 -8.99
N PHE A 262 -5.16 12.46 -8.24
CA PHE A 262 -5.82 13.14 -7.13
C PHE A 262 -7.01 13.95 -7.58
N LYS A 263 -6.88 14.70 -8.67
CA LYS A 263 -7.97 15.49 -9.25
C LYS A 263 -9.12 14.61 -9.74
N GLU A 264 -8.83 13.63 -10.60
CA GLU A 264 -9.88 12.84 -11.28
C GLU A 264 -10.58 11.84 -10.34
N ILE A 265 -9.89 11.34 -9.33
CA ILE A 265 -10.42 10.29 -8.45
C ILE A 265 -10.93 10.85 -7.13
N ARG A 266 -10.18 11.78 -6.52
CA ARG A 266 -10.49 12.35 -5.20
C ARG A 266 -11.09 13.74 -5.26
N GLY A 267 -11.03 14.42 -6.41
CA GLY A 267 -11.43 15.82 -6.54
C GLY A 267 -10.52 16.79 -5.76
N VAL A 268 -9.28 16.38 -5.47
CA VAL A 268 -8.28 17.17 -4.73
C VAL A 268 -7.25 17.71 -5.71
N GLU A 269 -7.07 19.02 -5.73
CA GLU A 269 -6.00 19.68 -6.49
C GLU A 269 -4.76 19.82 -5.62
N LEU A 270 -3.65 19.25 -6.08
CA LEU A 270 -2.34 19.38 -5.45
C LEU A 270 -1.57 20.49 -6.18
N GLU A 271 -1.31 21.60 -5.48
CA GLU A 271 -0.65 22.77 -6.04
C GLU A 271 0.88 22.72 -5.87
N GLY A 272 1.58 23.50 -6.71
CA GLY A 272 3.03 23.65 -6.65
C GLY A 272 3.80 22.38 -7.04
N GLN A 273 5.12 22.43 -6.96
CA GLN A 273 5.99 21.26 -7.12
C GLN A 273 6.12 20.53 -5.77
N PHE A 274 6.22 19.19 -5.83
CA PHE A 274 6.45 18.40 -4.63
C PHE A 274 7.86 18.64 -4.11
N GLN A 275 7.98 18.69 -2.79
CA GLN A 275 9.28 18.83 -2.14
C GLN A 275 10.20 17.69 -2.56
N ARG A 276 11.46 18.00 -2.88
CA ARG A 276 12.54 17.04 -3.01
C ARG A 276 13.37 17.05 -1.75
N MET A 277 13.62 15.90 -1.18
CA MET A 277 14.39 15.71 0.05
C MET A 277 15.46 14.66 -0.19
N ALA A 278 16.72 15.00 0.09
CA ALA A 278 17.79 14.02 0.06
C ALA A 278 17.55 12.92 1.11
N TRP A 279 17.87 11.68 0.79
CA TRP A 279 17.75 10.56 1.72
C TRP A 279 18.47 10.82 3.06
N ALA A 280 19.65 11.44 3.00
CA ALA A 280 20.40 11.79 4.21
C ALA A 280 19.61 12.72 5.15
N ASP A 281 18.89 13.71 4.59
CA ASP A 281 18.04 14.63 5.35
C ASP A 281 16.80 13.93 5.88
N ALA A 282 16.17 13.04 5.09
CA ALA A 282 15.03 12.23 5.52
C ALA A 282 15.42 11.37 6.74
N MET A 283 16.57 10.71 6.68
CA MET A 283 17.08 9.89 7.79
C MET A 283 17.53 10.76 8.98
N LYS A 284 18.12 11.92 8.74
CA LYS A 284 18.57 12.83 9.81
C LYS A 284 17.40 13.43 10.60
N TYR A 285 16.38 13.93 9.91
CA TYR A 285 15.32 14.71 10.54
C TYR A 285 14.06 13.91 10.86
N TYR A 286 13.90 12.72 10.27
CA TYR A 286 12.68 11.90 10.43
C TYR A 286 12.95 10.42 10.71
N GLY A 287 14.20 9.95 10.54
CA GLY A 287 14.60 8.55 10.78
C GLY A 287 13.96 7.53 9.82
N SER A 288 13.54 7.99 8.66
CA SER A 288 12.86 7.18 7.65
C SER A 288 13.12 7.73 6.25
N ASP A 289 13.30 6.82 5.29
CA ASP A 289 13.34 7.12 3.85
C ASP A 289 11.98 7.51 3.25
N LYS A 290 10.92 7.41 4.04
CA LYS A 290 9.53 7.76 3.69
C LYS A 290 8.86 8.59 4.79
N PRO A 291 9.33 9.82 5.05
CA PRO A 291 8.80 10.65 6.13
C PRO A 291 7.35 11.08 5.89
N ASP A 292 6.55 11.06 6.95
CA ASP A 292 5.21 11.66 6.94
C ASP A 292 5.34 13.17 7.22
N LEU A 293 5.10 13.98 6.20
CA LEU A 293 5.23 15.44 6.27
C LEU A 293 3.91 16.17 6.57
N ARG A 294 2.83 15.46 6.91
CA ARG A 294 1.57 16.11 7.34
C ARG A 294 1.71 16.91 8.62
N PHE A 295 2.76 16.68 9.38
CA PHE A 295 3.05 17.36 10.63
C PHE A 295 4.56 17.54 10.83
N GLY A 296 4.93 18.46 11.72
CA GLY A 296 6.29 18.80 12.09
C GLY A 296 7.00 17.71 12.90
N MET A 297 7.51 18.05 14.09
CA MET A 297 8.30 17.19 14.99
C MET A 297 9.57 16.64 14.33
N LYS A 298 10.34 17.51 13.65
CA LYS A 298 11.69 17.17 13.19
C LYS A 298 12.57 16.77 14.37
N PHE A 299 13.44 15.79 14.13
CA PHE A 299 14.43 15.41 15.13
C PHE A 299 15.43 16.53 15.38
N VAL A 300 15.77 16.72 16.64
CA VAL A 300 16.88 17.55 17.08
C VAL A 300 17.89 16.66 17.79
N GLU A 301 19.14 16.75 17.35
CA GLU A 301 20.26 16.04 17.98
C GLU A 301 20.71 16.83 19.22
N LEU A 302 20.93 16.12 20.32
CA LEU A 302 21.18 16.71 21.64
C LEU A 302 22.53 16.24 22.24
N MET A 303 23.41 15.66 21.41
CA MET A 303 24.71 15.13 21.87
C MET A 303 25.54 16.20 22.59
N ASP A 304 25.70 17.38 21.97
CA ASP A 304 26.50 18.48 22.49
C ASP A 304 25.90 19.15 23.76
N ILE A 305 24.59 18.92 23.99
CA ILE A 305 23.88 19.53 25.13
C ILE A 305 23.78 18.57 26.30
N LEU A 306 23.52 17.28 26.06
CA LEU A 306 23.15 16.33 27.11
C LEU A 306 24.24 15.33 27.50
N LYS A 307 25.28 15.13 26.70
CA LYS A 307 26.37 14.19 27.00
C LYS A 307 27.37 14.82 27.95
N GLY A 308 27.93 14.06 28.90
CA GLY A 308 28.99 14.51 29.80
C GLY A 308 28.52 15.10 31.14
N HIS A 309 27.24 14.92 31.49
CA HIS A 309 26.66 15.44 32.74
C HIS A 309 26.47 14.38 33.84
N GLY A 310 27.04 13.18 33.68
CA GLY A 310 26.98 12.11 34.69
C GLY A 310 25.72 11.24 34.63
N PHE A 311 24.87 11.40 33.62
CA PHE A 311 23.79 10.48 33.33
C PHE A 311 24.31 9.37 32.41
N SER A 312 24.69 8.23 33.00
CA SER A 312 25.39 7.15 32.31
C SER A 312 24.72 6.67 31.02
N VAL A 313 23.39 6.72 30.93
CA VAL A 313 22.62 6.33 29.73
C VAL A 313 22.95 7.25 28.55
N PHE A 314 23.07 8.54 28.79
CA PHE A 314 23.41 9.53 27.75
C PHE A 314 24.93 9.62 27.54
N ASP A 315 25.71 9.49 28.61
CA ASP A 315 27.16 9.59 28.53
C ASP A 315 27.77 8.44 27.70
N SER A 316 27.15 7.25 27.71
CA SER A 316 27.56 6.09 26.90
C SER A 316 26.95 6.02 25.51
N ALA A 317 26.01 6.92 25.17
CA ALA A 317 25.30 6.88 23.90
C ALA A 317 26.15 7.40 22.73
N GLU A 318 25.94 6.84 21.55
CA GLU A 318 26.47 7.37 20.29
C GLU A 318 25.48 8.32 19.59
N TYR A 319 24.22 8.29 20.00
CA TYR A 319 23.20 9.23 19.54
C TYR A 319 22.23 9.55 20.67
N ILE A 320 21.95 10.84 20.82
CA ILE A 320 20.88 11.40 21.67
C ILE A 320 20.07 12.34 20.80
N GLY A 321 18.80 12.05 20.62
CA GLY A 321 17.92 12.90 19.83
C GLY A 321 16.49 12.85 20.33
N GLY A 322 15.71 13.86 19.94
CA GLY A 322 14.34 13.98 20.41
C GLY A 322 13.41 14.65 19.43
N ILE A 323 12.15 14.70 19.83
CA ILE A 323 11.04 15.40 19.16
C ILE A 323 10.35 16.32 20.15
N CYS A 324 9.74 17.39 19.65
CA CYS A 324 8.87 18.28 20.43
C CYS A 324 7.41 18.10 20.02
N ALA A 325 6.58 17.65 20.94
CA ALA A 325 5.13 17.52 20.78
C ALA A 325 4.46 18.79 21.33
N GLU A 326 4.03 19.68 20.43
CA GLU A 326 3.39 20.95 20.78
C GLU A 326 2.12 20.73 21.59
N GLY A 327 1.97 21.49 22.69
CA GLY A 327 0.81 21.47 23.55
C GLY A 327 0.62 20.19 24.38
N ALA A 328 1.57 19.25 24.37
CA ALA A 328 1.44 17.94 25.01
C ALA A 328 2.00 17.86 26.47
N ALA A 329 2.42 18.97 27.07
CA ALA A 329 2.92 18.99 28.46
C ALA A 329 1.88 18.47 29.48
N HIS A 330 0.60 18.50 29.13
CA HIS A 330 -0.51 18.00 29.97
C HIS A 330 -0.56 16.46 30.08
N TYR A 331 0.24 15.72 29.32
CA TYR A 331 0.28 14.26 29.39
C TYR A 331 0.52 13.77 30.80
N THR A 332 -0.35 12.90 31.27
CA THR A 332 -0.22 12.30 32.60
C THR A 332 0.96 11.35 32.67
N ARG A 333 1.41 11.04 33.90
CA ARG A 333 2.46 10.03 34.09
C ARG A 333 2.10 8.69 33.42
N LYS A 334 0.83 8.26 33.54
CA LYS A 334 0.35 7.02 32.92
C LYS A 334 0.53 7.02 31.39
N GLN A 335 0.27 8.16 30.74
CA GLN A 335 0.46 8.29 29.29
C GLN A 335 1.94 8.27 28.92
N LEU A 336 2.81 8.91 29.70
CA LEU A 336 4.26 8.88 29.49
C LEU A 336 4.87 7.50 29.76
N ASP A 337 4.39 6.78 30.78
CA ASP A 337 4.77 5.40 31.03
C ASP A 337 4.33 4.49 29.87
N ALA A 338 3.12 4.71 29.31
CA ALA A 338 2.64 3.97 28.13
C ALA A 338 3.49 4.23 26.89
N LEU A 339 3.94 5.46 26.64
CA LEU A 339 4.88 5.78 25.56
C LEU A 339 6.24 5.12 25.77
N THR A 340 6.72 5.07 27.03
CA THR A 340 7.96 4.38 27.38
C THR A 340 7.86 2.88 27.09
N GLU A 341 6.76 2.24 27.45
CA GLU A 341 6.52 0.83 27.12
C GLU A 341 6.32 0.61 25.61
N PHE A 342 5.72 1.57 24.90
CA PHE A 342 5.60 1.52 23.44
C PHE A 342 6.98 1.44 22.76
N VAL A 343 7.92 2.34 23.10
CA VAL A 343 9.25 2.36 22.47
C VAL A 343 10.11 1.14 22.86
N LYS A 344 9.83 0.50 24.00
CA LYS A 344 10.51 -0.73 24.43
C LYS A 344 10.02 -2.01 23.75
N ARG A 345 8.92 -1.97 23.02
CA ARG A 345 8.40 -3.16 22.30
C ARG A 345 9.51 -3.77 21.44
N PRO A 346 9.60 -5.11 21.33
CA PRO A 346 10.66 -5.78 20.57
C PRO A 346 10.83 -5.28 19.13
N GLN A 347 9.73 -4.86 18.50
CA GLN A 347 9.72 -4.34 17.13
C GLN A 347 10.42 -2.97 17.01
N ILE A 348 10.45 -2.18 18.09
CA ILE A 348 11.09 -0.85 18.16
C ILE A 348 12.45 -0.99 18.84
N GLY A 349 12.48 -1.59 20.03
CA GLY A 349 13.69 -2.01 20.74
C GLY A 349 14.48 -0.88 21.38
N ALA A 350 13.85 0.26 21.71
CA ALA A 350 14.52 1.30 22.49
C ALA A 350 14.69 0.87 23.96
N LYS A 351 15.79 1.28 24.60
CA LYS A 351 16.09 0.93 26.00
C LYS A 351 15.21 1.69 27.00
N GLY A 352 14.70 2.85 26.63
CA GLY A 352 13.86 3.72 27.46
C GLY A 352 13.59 5.05 26.77
N MET A 353 12.87 5.93 27.46
CA MET A 353 12.54 7.27 26.97
C MET A 353 12.72 8.28 28.11
N VAL A 354 13.37 9.40 27.82
CA VAL A 354 13.43 10.57 28.69
C VAL A 354 12.43 11.60 28.17
N TYR A 355 11.77 12.32 29.08
CA TYR A 355 10.90 13.42 28.71
C TYR A 355 11.26 14.70 29.45
N ALA A 356 10.97 15.83 28.83
CA ALA A 356 11.04 17.17 29.44
C ALA A 356 9.77 17.96 29.11
N ARG A 357 9.16 18.59 30.10
CA ARG A 357 7.99 19.44 29.96
C ARG A 357 8.40 20.89 30.08
N VAL A 358 7.87 21.72 29.21
CA VAL A 358 7.98 23.19 29.36
C VAL A 358 6.76 23.65 30.14
N GLU A 359 6.99 24.03 31.40
CA GLU A 359 5.94 24.50 32.32
C GLU A 359 5.43 25.87 31.88
N GLU A 360 4.29 26.32 32.43
CA GLU A 360 3.65 27.61 32.11
C GLU A 360 4.55 28.81 32.42
N ASP A 361 5.40 28.69 33.44
CA ASP A 361 6.38 29.73 33.82
C ASP A 361 7.64 29.74 32.92
N GLY A 362 7.69 28.84 31.94
CA GLY A 362 8.80 28.68 31.00
C GLY A 362 9.96 27.84 31.51
N ASN A 363 9.91 27.35 32.75
CA ASN A 363 10.87 26.39 33.28
C ASN A 363 10.71 25.03 32.65
N VAL A 364 11.77 24.22 32.64
CA VAL A 364 11.77 22.88 32.09
C VAL A 364 11.89 21.85 33.21
N LYS A 365 10.94 20.92 33.27
CA LYS A 365 10.97 19.75 34.15
C LYS A 365 11.25 18.48 33.35
N SER A 366 12.26 17.73 33.76
CA SER A 366 12.62 16.49 33.11
C SER A 366 12.51 15.28 34.04
N SER A 367 12.31 14.09 33.47
CA SER A 367 12.39 12.82 34.20
C SER A 367 13.80 12.54 34.77
N VAL A 368 14.79 13.34 34.38
CA VAL A 368 16.22 13.21 34.78
C VAL A 368 16.80 14.47 35.34
N ASP A 369 15.99 15.39 35.92
CA ASP A 369 16.35 16.69 36.48
C ASP A 369 17.57 16.62 37.40
N LYS A 370 17.71 15.54 38.19
CA LYS A 370 18.82 15.36 39.14
C LYS A 370 20.21 15.36 38.51
N PHE A 371 20.30 15.19 37.19
CA PHE A 371 21.58 15.16 36.46
C PHE A 371 21.86 16.48 35.71
N TYR A 372 20.83 17.33 35.50
CA TYR A 372 20.94 18.50 34.65
C TYR A 372 20.52 19.77 35.37
N THR A 373 21.31 20.83 35.21
CA THR A 373 20.93 22.17 35.72
C THR A 373 19.82 22.77 34.86
N GLN A 374 19.12 23.79 35.38
CA GLN A 374 18.10 24.49 34.62
C GLN A 374 18.67 25.14 33.34
N GLU A 375 19.93 25.59 33.37
CA GLU A 375 20.60 26.17 32.20
C GLU A 375 20.72 25.16 31.07
N VAL A 376 21.10 23.92 31.37
CA VAL A 376 21.18 22.83 30.36
C VAL A 376 19.78 22.48 29.85
N LEU A 377 18.78 22.38 30.72
CA LEU A 377 17.40 22.11 30.31
C LEU A 377 16.81 23.25 29.45
N GLN A 378 17.19 24.50 29.70
CA GLN A 378 16.82 25.65 28.85
C GLN A 378 17.48 25.55 27.47
N GLN A 379 18.74 25.10 27.37
CA GLN A 379 19.38 24.84 26.07
C GLN A 379 18.63 23.74 25.27
N VAL A 380 18.14 22.70 25.95
CA VAL A 380 17.29 21.69 25.30
C VAL A 380 16.01 22.33 24.75
N LYS A 381 15.30 23.12 25.55
CA LYS A 381 14.10 23.85 25.12
C LYS A 381 14.39 24.76 23.91
N GLU A 382 15.48 25.51 23.94
CA GLU A 382 15.89 26.42 22.86
C GLU A 382 16.21 25.64 21.57
N ALA A 383 16.88 24.50 21.68
CA ALA A 383 17.21 23.67 20.53
C ALA A 383 15.96 23.18 19.74
N PHE A 384 14.84 23.00 20.45
CA PHE A 384 13.55 22.66 19.81
C PHE A 384 12.70 23.89 19.46
N GLY A 385 13.06 25.10 19.94
CA GLY A 385 12.16 26.25 19.89
C GLY A 385 10.87 26.04 20.69
N ALA A 386 10.92 25.18 21.72
CA ALA A 386 9.76 24.76 22.48
C ALA A 386 9.18 25.89 23.33
N LYS A 387 7.86 25.90 23.49
CA LYS A 387 7.07 26.91 24.20
C LYS A 387 6.46 26.33 25.48
N PRO A 388 6.02 27.18 26.42
CA PRO A 388 5.20 26.72 27.54
C PRO A 388 4.02 25.85 27.05
N GLY A 389 3.84 24.71 27.69
CA GLY A 389 2.84 23.72 27.30
C GLY A 389 3.35 22.60 26.37
N ASP A 390 4.58 22.67 25.89
CA ASP A 390 5.16 21.64 25.00
C ASP A 390 5.83 20.50 25.77
N LEU A 391 5.85 19.32 25.14
CA LEU A 391 6.48 18.10 25.65
C LEU A 391 7.61 17.67 24.72
N ILE A 392 8.82 17.56 25.27
CA ILE A 392 9.99 17.04 24.57
C ILE A 392 10.19 15.58 24.96
N LEU A 393 10.34 14.72 23.96
CA LEU A 393 10.58 13.27 24.12
C LEU A 393 11.93 12.94 23.51
N ILE A 394 12.79 12.23 24.28
CA ILE A 394 14.19 12.00 23.94
C ILE A 394 14.49 10.50 24.00
N LEU A 395 15.11 9.97 22.96
CA LEU A 395 15.70 8.64 22.91
C LEU A 395 17.22 8.73 22.79
N SER A 396 17.89 7.68 23.22
CA SER A 396 19.34 7.52 23.08
C SER A 396 19.71 6.08 22.78
N GLY A 397 20.80 5.86 22.11
CA GLY A 397 21.28 4.52 21.77
C GLY A 397 22.75 4.49 21.36
N ASP A 398 23.22 3.27 21.15
CA ASP A 398 24.60 2.92 20.76
C ASP A 398 24.77 2.79 19.23
N ASP A 399 23.74 3.13 18.47
CA ASP A 399 23.73 3.15 17.01
C ASP A 399 22.81 4.30 16.56
N THR A 400 23.38 5.23 15.80
CA THR A 400 22.69 6.42 15.30
C THR A 400 21.48 6.09 14.43
N MET A 401 21.67 5.21 13.45
CA MET A 401 20.61 4.88 12.48
C MET A 401 19.47 4.12 13.12
N LYS A 402 19.79 3.15 13.97
CA LYS A 402 18.82 2.39 14.74
C LYS A 402 18.01 3.30 15.67
N THR A 403 18.69 4.22 16.38
CA THR A 403 18.01 5.13 17.32
C THR A 403 17.12 6.14 16.57
N ARG A 404 17.54 6.63 15.41
CA ARG A 404 16.69 7.49 14.55
C ARG A 404 15.43 6.73 14.06
N LYS A 405 15.55 5.45 13.67
CA LYS A 405 14.38 4.61 13.31
C LYS A 405 13.43 4.42 14.51
N GLN A 406 13.97 4.21 15.71
CA GLN A 406 13.16 4.12 16.95
C GLN A 406 12.44 5.44 17.25
N LEU A 407 13.12 6.57 17.06
CA LEU A 407 12.56 7.90 17.24
C LEU A 407 11.47 8.22 16.20
N CYS A 408 11.59 7.67 14.97
CA CYS A 408 10.56 7.75 13.94
C CYS A 408 9.26 7.08 14.40
N GLU A 409 9.34 5.88 14.97
CA GLU A 409 8.16 5.19 15.51
C GLU A 409 7.47 6.01 16.61
N LEU A 410 8.25 6.59 17.52
CA LEU A 410 7.73 7.48 18.56
C LEU A 410 7.07 8.75 17.96
N ARG A 411 7.67 9.34 16.92
CA ARG A 411 7.12 10.48 16.20
C ARG A 411 5.77 10.15 15.56
N LEU A 412 5.67 9.01 14.89
CA LEU A 412 4.44 8.56 14.26
C LEU A 412 3.33 8.26 15.27
N GLU A 413 3.68 7.66 16.40
CA GLU A 413 2.75 7.41 17.51
C GLU A 413 2.23 8.73 18.08
N MET A 414 3.10 9.68 18.35
CA MET A 414 2.71 11.02 18.82
C MET A 414 1.82 11.75 17.82
N GLY A 415 2.17 11.68 16.52
CA GLY A 415 1.33 12.24 15.45
C GLY A 415 -0.06 11.63 15.40
N SER A 416 -0.18 10.33 15.69
CA SER A 416 -1.48 9.64 15.79
C SER A 416 -2.27 10.07 17.02
N GLN A 417 -1.65 10.08 18.20
CA GLN A 417 -2.30 10.48 19.46
C GLN A 417 -2.78 11.92 19.46
N LEU A 418 -2.06 12.81 18.77
CA LEU A 418 -2.41 14.23 18.62
C LEU A 418 -3.35 14.51 17.44
N GLY A 419 -3.78 13.48 16.71
CA GLY A 419 -4.70 13.62 15.57
C GLY A 419 -4.09 14.34 14.35
N LEU A 420 -2.75 14.40 14.24
CA LEU A 420 -2.03 15.11 13.17
C LEU A 420 -1.93 14.29 11.86
N ARG A 421 -2.32 13.01 11.90
CA ARG A 421 -2.26 12.09 10.76
C ARG A 421 -3.63 11.91 10.10
N ASP A 422 -4.29 13.03 9.76
CA ASP A 422 -5.59 12.97 9.07
C ASP A 422 -5.44 12.25 7.71
N LYS A 423 -6.29 11.24 7.48
CA LYS A 423 -6.33 10.45 6.24
C LYS A 423 -6.85 11.24 5.03
N ASN A 424 -7.46 12.41 5.24
CA ASN A 424 -7.94 13.29 4.17
C ASN A 424 -6.97 14.41 3.80
N THR A 425 -5.85 14.52 4.50
CA THR A 425 -4.77 15.45 4.19
C THR A 425 -3.63 14.70 3.52
N PHE A 426 -3.07 15.25 2.46
CA PHE A 426 -2.02 14.60 1.67
C PHE A 426 -0.77 15.46 1.60
N ALA A 427 0.34 14.92 2.05
CA ALA A 427 1.66 15.49 1.93
C ALA A 427 2.51 14.58 1.02
N CYS A 428 2.81 15.10 -0.17
CA CYS A 428 3.58 14.40 -1.20
C CYS A 428 5.01 14.95 -1.25
N LEU A 429 6.00 14.07 -1.39
CA LEU A 429 7.39 14.44 -1.60
C LEU A 429 8.11 13.40 -2.45
N TRP A 430 9.23 13.81 -3.02
CA TRP A 430 10.22 12.91 -3.59
C TRP A 430 11.40 12.78 -2.63
N VAL A 431 11.79 11.57 -2.32
CA VAL A 431 13.08 11.27 -1.67
C VAL A 431 14.06 10.91 -2.75
N VAL A 432 15.23 11.55 -2.72
CA VAL A 432 16.27 11.44 -3.78
C VAL A 432 17.64 11.21 -3.14
N ASP A 433 18.66 11.01 -3.95
CA ASP A 433 20.05 10.90 -3.51
C ASP A 433 20.27 9.78 -2.48
N PHE A 434 19.69 8.63 -2.74
CA PHE A 434 19.89 7.43 -1.92
C PHE A 434 21.35 6.98 -1.93
N PRO A 435 21.85 6.32 -0.89
CA PRO A 435 23.10 5.58 -0.98
C PRO A 435 23.01 4.53 -2.10
N MET A 436 24.08 4.39 -2.85
CA MET A 436 24.16 3.39 -3.92
C MET A 436 24.25 1.98 -3.36
N PHE A 437 24.95 1.83 -2.25
CA PHE A 437 25.24 0.58 -1.60
C PHE A 437 24.87 0.61 -0.12
N GLU A 438 24.58 -0.58 0.41
CA GLU A 438 24.46 -0.83 1.84
C GLU A 438 25.36 -2.01 2.24
N TRP A 439 25.85 -1.99 3.46
CA TRP A 439 26.67 -3.09 3.97
C TRP A 439 25.76 -4.21 4.50
N SER A 440 25.95 -5.41 4.01
CA SER A 440 25.28 -6.61 4.52
C SER A 440 26.18 -7.33 5.52
N GLU A 441 25.79 -7.34 6.79
CA GLU A 441 26.46 -8.12 7.84
C GLU A 441 26.42 -9.64 7.57
N GLN A 442 25.32 -10.11 6.97
CA GLN A 442 25.13 -11.53 6.64
C GLN A 442 26.06 -12.00 5.52
N GLU A 443 26.16 -11.18 4.47
CA GLU A 443 26.96 -11.49 3.28
C GLU A 443 28.40 -10.98 3.40
N ASN A 444 28.69 -10.15 4.43
CA ASN A 444 29.97 -9.48 4.64
C ASN A 444 30.52 -8.79 3.39
N ARG A 445 29.61 -8.05 2.69
CA ARG A 445 29.92 -7.30 1.46
C ARG A 445 28.94 -6.15 1.23
N LEU A 446 29.28 -5.29 0.29
CA LEU A 446 28.34 -4.28 -0.23
C LEU A 446 27.24 -4.94 -1.06
N MET A 447 26.01 -4.50 -0.84
CA MET A 447 24.83 -4.85 -1.63
C MET A 447 24.29 -3.59 -2.27
N ALA A 448 23.64 -3.72 -3.43
CA ALA A 448 22.93 -2.60 -4.02
C ALA A 448 21.72 -2.26 -3.17
N MET A 449 21.53 -0.99 -2.83
CA MET A 449 20.38 -0.54 -2.04
C MET A 449 19.06 -0.71 -2.79
N HIS A 450 19.07 -0.52 -4.13
CA HIS A 450 17.92 -0.73 -5.01
C HIS A 450 18.10 -1.98 -5.86
N HIS A 451 18.86 -1.86 -6.95
CA HIS A 451 19.20 -2.98 -7.83
C HIS A 451 20.51 -2.69 -8.61
N PRO A 452 21.18 -3.72 -9.16
CA PRO A 452 22.50 -3.56 -9.77
C PRO A 452 22.53 -2.71 -11.07
N PHE A 453 21.38 -2.36 -11.62
CA PHE A 453 21.26 -1.55 -12.85
C PHE A 453 21.04 -0.05 -12.58
N THR A 454 20.98 0.37 -11.32
CA THR A 454 20.84 1.76 -10.93
C THR A 454 22.09 2.55 -11.27
N HIS A 455 21.92 3.71 -11.92
CA HIS A 455 23.03 4.61 -12.24
C HIS A 455 23.49 5.34 -10.97
N PRO A 456 24.82 5.43 -10.71
CA PRO A 456 25.34 6.35 -9.70
C PRO A 456 25.12 7.80 -10.15
N LYS A 457 25.13 8.77 -9.23
CA LYS A 457 25.20 10.18 -9.62
C LYS A 457 26.48 10.43 -10.41
N ASP A 458 26.40 11.22 -11.49
CA ASP A 458 27.54 11.50 -12.36
C ASP A 458 28.74 12.07 -11.61
N GLU A 459 28.47 12.95 -10.65
CA GLU A 459 29.50 13.56 -9.80
C GLU A 459 30.18 12.59 -8.83
N ASP A 460 29.60 11.41 -8.59
CA ASP A 460 30.09 10.41 -7.64
C ASP A 460 30.78 9.21 -8.35
N ILE A 461 30.82 9.17 -9.68
CA ILE A 461 31.36 8.02 -10.44
C ILE A 461 32.82 7.72 -10.05
N ASP A 462 33.65 8.74 -9.86
CA ASP A 462 35.04 8.55 -9.44
C ASP A 462 35.20 7.95 -8.05
N LEU A 463 34.17 8.07 -7.19
CA LEU A 463 34.16 7.46 -5.85
C LEU A 463 33.99 5.94 -5.90
N LEU A 464 33.52 5.36 -6.99
CA LEU A 464 33.42 3.91 -7.18
C LEU A 464 34.78 3.21 -7.01
N ASP A 465 35.89 3.90 -7.33
CA ASP A 465 37.23 3.36 -7.19
C ASP A 465 37.89 3.66 -5.84
N THR A 466 37.40 4.66 -5.10
CA THR A 466 38.09 5.19 -3.92
C THR A 466 37.26 4.99 -2.62
N ASP A 467 35.98 5.24 -2.66
CA ASP A 467 35.04 5.10 -1.53
C ASP A 467 33.64 4.73 -2.02
N PRO A 468 33.40 3.48 -2.43
CA PRO A 468 32.09 3.05 -2.94
C PRO A 468 30.94 3.28 -1.95
N ALA A 469 31.21 3.28 -0.66
CA ALA A 469 30.17 3.49 0.36
C ALA A 469 29.61 4.93 0.38
N ALA A 470 30.35 5.90 -0.16
CA ALA A 470 29.93 7.30 -0.27
C ALA A 470 29.16 7.62 -1.56
N VAL A 471 29.10 6.69 -2.51
CA VAL A 471 28.43 6.89 -3.81
C VAL A 471 26.92 6.98 -3.62
N ARG A 472 26.32 8.03 -4.20
CA ARG A 472 24.86 8.19 -4.26
C ARG A 472 24.29 7.60 -5.54
N ALA A 473 23.12 7.01 -5.42
CA ALA A 473 22.32 6.51 -6.53
C ALA A 473 21.53 7.63 -7.19
N ASP A 474 21.38 7.59 -8.49
CA ASP A 474 20.42 8.41 -9.23
C ASP A 474 19.02 7.74 -9.16
N ALA A 475 18.51 7.63 -7.92
CA ALA A 475 17.27 7.00 -7.56
C ALA A 475 16.32 8.00 -6.88
N TYR A 476 15.03 7.71 -6.97
CA TYR A 476 13.96 8.58 -6.49
C TYR A 476 12.75 7.76 -6.09
N ASP A 477 12.18 8.07 -4.89
CA ASP A 477 10.95 7.48 -4.39
C ASP A 477 9.89 8.54 -4.17
N MET A 478 8.66 8.25 -4.65
CA MET A 478 7.49 9.05 -4.34
C MET A 478 6.92 8.59 -3.00
N VAL A 479 6.83 9.53 -2.07
CA VAL A 479 6.27 9.29 -0.74
C VAL A 479 5.03 10.15 -0.54
N ILE A 480 3.95 9.53 -0.07
CA ILE A 480 2.71 10.21 0.30
C ILE A 480 2.31 9.77 1.70
N ASN A 481 2.19 10.72 2.63
CA ASN A 481 1.73 10.46 4.01
C ASN A 481 2.56 9.41 4.76
N GLY A 482 3.86 9.33 4.51
CA GLY A 482 4.72 8.34 5.14
C GLY A 482 4.68 6.96 4.50
N VAL A 483 4.10 6.85 3.31
CA VAL A 483 4.05 5.63 2.51
C VAL A 483 4.80 5.85 1.21
N GLU A 484 5.80 5.04 0.93
CA GLU A 484 6.42 4.92 -0.38
C GLU A 484 5.39 4.29 -1.34
N VAL A 485 4.89 5.09 -2.26
CA VAL A 485 3.88 4.63 -3.23
C VAL A 485 4.50 4.12 -4.52
N GLY A 486 5.77 4.41 -4.74
CA GLY A 486 6.56 3.90 -5.84
C GLY A 486 7.93 4.53 -5.88
N GLY A 487 8.84 3.88 -6.59
CA GLY A 487 10.21 4.33 -6.74
C GLY A 487 10.83 3.88 -8.06
N GLY A 488 11.95 4.46 -8.35
CA GLY A 488 12.71 4.17 -9.57
C GLY A 488 14.10 4.78 -9.59
N SER A 489 14.76 4.66 -10.72
CA SER A 489 16.09 5.23 -10.91
C SER A 489 16.36 5.48 -12.39
N ILE A 490 17.39 6.25 -12.68
CA ILE A 490 18.09 6.22 -13.95
C ILE A 490 18.90 4.92 -14.01
N ARG A 491 19.02 4.32 -15.20
CA ARG A 491 19.66 3.02 -15.39
C ARG A 491 21.03 3.18 -15.99
N ILE A 492 21.96 2.30 -15.62
CA ILE A 492 23.23 2.18 -16.31
C ILE A 492 22.95 1.65 -17.72
N HIS A 493 23.49 2.34 -18.73
CA HIS A 493 23.45 1.92 -20.12
C HIS A 493 24.86 1.72 -20.73
N ASP A 494 25.90 2.16 -20.01
CA ASP A 494 27.30 1.92 -20.37
C ASP A 494 27.74 0.53 -19.86
N PRO A 495 28.15 -0.41 -20.76
CA PRO A 495 28.60 -1.73 -20.37
C PRO A 495 29.83 -1.75 -19.44
N LYS A 496 30.72 -0.73 -19.54
CA LYS A 496 31.91 -0.67 -18.67
C LYS A 496 31.52 -0.28 -17.24
N LEU A 497 30.66 0.71 -17.10
CA LEU A 497 30.13 1.11 -15.78
C LEU A 497 29.35 -0.04 -15.15
N GLN A 498 28.54 -0.77 -15.94
CA GLN A 498 27.80 -1.92 -15.45
C GLN A 498 28.73 -3.06 -14.97
N ALA A 499 29.79 -3.34 -15.71
CA ALA A 499 30.79 -4.33 -15.30
C ALA A 499 31.48 -3.94 -13.97
N LYS A 500 31.82 -2.65 -13.80
CA LYS A 500 32.35 -2.11 -12.55
C LYS A 500 31.39 -2.27 -11.38
N MET A 501 30.11 -2.00 -11.60
CA MET A 501 29.08 -2.20 -10.58
C MET A 501 28.97 -3.66 -10.13
N PHE A 502 29.00 -4.61 -11.07
CA PHE A 502 28.99 -6.03 -10.73
C PHE A 502 30.24 -6.45 -9.94
N GLU A 503 31.43 -5.92 -10.28
CA GLU A 503 32.65 -6.16 -9.54
C GLU A 503 32.51 -5.71 -8.07
N ILE A 504 32.03 -4.49 -7.82
CA ILE A 504 31.84 -3.95 -6.46
C ILE A 504 30.83 -4.78 -5.67
N LEU A 505 29.77 -5.27 -6.33
CA LEU A 505 28.75 -6.14 -5.73
C LEU A 505 29.22 -7.59 -5.53
N GLY A 506 30.50 -7.92 -5.91
CA GLY A 506 31.09 -9.24 -5.71
C GLY A 506 30.66 -10.29 -6.72
N PHE A 507 30.12 -9.89 -7.88
CA PHE A 507 29.87 -10.81 -8.99
C PHE A 507 31.18 -11.13 -9.71
N THR A 508 31.44 -12.41 -9.97
CA THR A 508 32.46 -12.76 -10.95
C THR A 508 31.94 -12.52 -12.37
N PRO A 509 32.82 -12.29 -13.35
CA PRO A 509 32.37 -12.11 -14.75
C PRO A 509 31.48 -13.25 -15.26
N GLU A 510 31.80 -14.49 -14.85
CA GLU A 510 31.03 -15.69 -15.24
C GLU A 510 29.62 -15.67 -14.64
N LYS A 511 29.48 -15.32 -13.37
CA LYS A 511 28.16 -15.19 -12.72
C LYS A 511 27.34 -14.05 -13.28
N ALA A 512 27.97 -12.91 -13.56
CA ALA A 512 27.30 -11.78 -14.19
C ALA A 512 26.80 -12.14 -15.59
N GLU A 513 27.60 -12.87 -16.39
CA GLU A 513 27.21 -13.37 -17.72
C GLU A 513 26.08 -14.41 -17.62
N GLU A 514 26.15 -15.33 -16.66
CA GLU A 514 25.11 -16.35 -16.46
C GLU A 514 23.75 -15.71 -16.12
N GLN A 515 23.71 -14.71 -15.24
CA GLN A 515 22.48 -14.12 -14.73
C GLN A 515 21.96 -12.97 -15.60
N PHE A 516 22.84 -12.16 -16.16
CA PHE A 516 22.50 -10.91 -16.85
C PHE A 516 23.09 -10.79 -18.26
N GLY A 517 23.73 -11.85 -18.75
CA GLY A 517 24.41 -11.83 -20.05
C GLY A 517 23.51 -11.43 -21.20
N PHE A 518 22.24 -11.83 -21.17
CA PHE A 518 21.25 -11.45 -22.17
C PHE A 518 21.03 -9.92 -22.23
N LEU A 519 20.98 -9.25 -21.08
CA LEU A 519 20.81 -7.81 -21.00
C LEU A 519 22.10 -7.08 -21.38
N MET A 520 23.25 -7.56 -20.85
CA MET A 520 24.56 -7.01 -21.20
C MET A 520 24.87 -7.14 -22.70
N ASN A 521 24.45 -8.24 -23.32
CA ASN A 521 24.54 -8.42 -24.77
C ASN A 521 23.65 -7.44 -25.54
N ALA A 522 22.40 -7.22 -25.06
CA ALA A 522 21.51 -6.25 -25.69
C ALA A 522 22.11 -4.83 -25.66
N PHE A 523 22.77 -4.43 -24.59
CA PHE A 523 23.41 -3.11 -24.47
C PHE A 523 24.52 -2.88 -25.50
N LYS A 524 25.20 -3.92 -25.96
CA LYS A 524 26.20 -3.85 -27.02
C LYS A 524 25.62 -3.40 -28.37
N TYR A 525 24.33 -3.49 -28.57
CA TYR A 525 23.62 -3.07 -29.78
C TYR A 525 23.04 -1.66 -29.70
N GLY A 526 23.39 -0.90 -28.66
CA GLY A 526 23.00 0.50 -28.53
C GLY A 526 21.83 0.71 -27.59
N ALA A 527 22.09 0.60 -26.30
CA ALA A 527 21.12 0.99 -25.27
C ALA A 527 21.06 2.52 -25.16
N PRO A 528 19.87 3.15 -25.23
CA PRO A 528 19.74 4.57 -24.96
C PRO A 528 19.92 4.85 -23.45
N PRO A 529 20.25 6.09 -23.03
CA PRO A 529 20.00 6.54 -21.68
C PRO A 529 18.53 6.31 -21.35
N HIS A 530 18.22 5.69 -20.22
CA HIS A 530 16.85 5.37 -19.85
C HIS A 530 16.65 5.34 -18.34
N GLY A 531 15.42 5.50 -17.94
CA GLY A 531 15.02 5.47 -16.55
C GLY A 531 13.54 5.15 -16.41
N GLY A 532 13.12 4.79 -15.23
CA GLY A 532 11.73 4.44 -15.01
C GLY A 532 11.36 4.41 -13.55
N LEU A 533 10.10 4.04 -13.33
CA LEU A 533 9.49 4.03 -12.01
C LEU A 533 8.43 2.93 -11.97
N ALA A 534 8.24 2.34 -10.81
CA ALA A 534 7.13 1.43 -10.56
C ALA A 534 6.32 1.92 -9.35
N TYR A 535 5.02 2.12 -9.55
CA TYR A 535 4.09 2.39 -8.47
C TYR A 535 3.40 1.12 -7.99
N GLY A 536 3.30 0.93 -6.67
CA GLY A 536 2.47 -0.12 -6.08
C GLY A 536 0.98 0.22 -6.20
N LEU A 537 0.27 -0.35 -7.19
CA LEU A 537 -1.16 -0.07 -7.38
C LEU A 537 -1.99 -0.36 -6.13
N ASP A 538 -1.67 -1.43 -5.42
CA ASP A 538 -2.37 -1.82 -4.18
C ASP A 538 -2.20 -0.75 -3.09
N ARG A 539 -0.99 -0.18 -2.94
CA ARG A 539 -0.70 0.92 -2.00
C ARG A 539 -1.44 2.20 -2.37
N TRP A 540 -1.49 2.55 -3.67
CA TRP A 540 -2.23 3.71 -4.14
C TRP A 540 -3.72 3.60 -3.84
N VAL A 541 -4.33 2.45 -4.13
CA VAL A 541 -5.76 2.20 -3.85
C VAL A 541 -6.03 2.25 -2.35
N SER A 542 -5.18 1.62 -1.54
CA SER A 542 -5.27 1.63 -0.08
C SER A 542 -5.20 3.07 0.47
N LEU A 543 -4.24 3.86 0.01
CA LEU A 543 -4.08 5.26 0.39
C LEU A 543 -5.33 6.09 0.04
N PHE A 544 -5.84 5.96 -1.18
CA PHE A 544 -7.01 6.71 -1.65
C PHE A 544 -8.30 6.28 -0.96
N ALA A 545 -8.42 5.02 -0.57
CA ALA A 545 -9.55 4.51 0.19
C ALA A 545 -9.44 4.75 1.71
N GLY A 546 -8.28 5.23 2.21
CA GLY A 546 -8.01 5.43 3.63
C GLY A 546 -7.91 4.13 4.42
N LEU A 547 -7.44 3.04 3.79
CA LEU A 547 -7.30 1.70 4.39
C LEU A 547 -5.96 1.54 5.10
N ASP A 548 -5.95 0.69 6.12
CA ASP A 548 -4.74 0.35 6.87
C ASP A 548 -4.04 -0.91 6.32
N SER A 549 -4.68 -1.63 5.39
CA SER A 549 -4.14 -2.82 4.75
C SER A 549 -4.48 -2.89 3.27
N ILE A 550 -3.52 -3.30 2.45
CA ILE A 550 -3.73 -3.52 1.01
C ILE A 550 -4.65 -4.71 0.71
N ARG A 551 -4.86 -5.63 1.66
CA ARG A 551 -5.75 -6.79 1.50
C ARG A 551 -7.18 -6.40 1.17
N ASP A 552 -7.64 -5.26 1.70
CA ASP A 552 -9.01 -4.77 1.49
C ASP A 552 -9.25 -4.19 0.09
N CYS A 553 -8.18 -3.95 -0.69
CA CYS A 553 -8.27 -3.50 -2.09
C CYS A 553 -7.87 -4.60 -3.10
N ILE A 554 -7.65 -5.83 -2.64
CA ILE A 554 -7.39 -7.02 -3.47
C ILE A 554 -8.59 -7.95 -3.38
N ALA A 555 -9.08 -8.43 -4.54
CA ALA A 555 -10.28 -9.27 -4.57
C ALA A 555 -10.11 -10.56 -3.75
N PHE A 556 -9.01 -11.28 -3.95
CA PHE A 556 -8.69 -12.55 -3.31
C PHE A 556 -7.26 -12.52 -2.75
N PRO A 557 -7.05 -11.83 -1.60
CA PRO A 557 -5.74 -11.73 -0.99
C PRO A 557 -5.35 -13.01 -0.25
N LYS A 558 -4.05 -13.21 0.01
CA LYS A 558 -3.57 -14.23 0.95
C LYS A 558 -3.70 -13.73 2.39
N ASN A 559 -3.88 -14.65 3.33
CA ASN A 559 -3.85 -14.34 4.76
C ASN A 559 -2.42 -14.08 5.27
N ASN A 560 -2.24 -13.82 6.57
CA ASN A 560 -0.93 -13.54 7.16
C ASN A 560 0.06 -14.72 7.10
N SER A 561 -0.43 -15.94 6.83
CA SER A 561 0.40 -17.14 6.63
C SER A 561 0.68 -17.43 5.14
N GLY A 562 0.38 -16.50 4.25
CA GLY A 562 0.57 -16.68 2.80
C GLY A 562 -0.42 -17.62 2.13
N ARG A 563 -1.51 -17.98 2.80
CA ARG A 563 -2.50 -18.95 2.28
C ARG A 563 -3.73 -18.26 1.72
N ASP A 564 -4.23 -18.80 0.63
CA ASP A 564 -5.61 -18.60 0.19
C ASP A 564 -6.49 -19.67 0.85
N VAL A 565 -7.20 -19.27 1.92
CA VAL A 565 -8.03 -20.20 2.69
C VAL A 565 -9.37 -20.53 2.03
N MET A 566 -9.74 -19.81 0.97
CA MET A 566 -10.92 -20.10 0.16
C MET A 566 -10.64 -21.18 -0.89
N LEU A 567 -9.48 -21.10 -1.56
CA LEU A 567 -9.05 -22.05 -2.60
C LEU A 567 -8.18 -23.18 -2.02
N ASP A 568 -7.86 -23.13 -0.73
CA ASP A 568 -6.93 -24.04 -0.04
C ASP A 568 -5.55 -24.11 -0.74
N ALA A 569 -5.01 -22.94 -1.10
CA ALA A 569 -3.70 -22.83 -1.75
C ALA A 569 -2.67 -22.16 -0.80
N PRO A 570 -1.40 -22.64 -0.80
CA PRO A 570 -0.85 -23.76 -1.56
C PRO A 570 -1.35 -25.13 -1.05
N ALA A 571 -1.41 -26.10 -1.93
CA ALA A 571 -1.83 -27.47 -1.65
C ALA A 571 -0.80 -28.49 -2.17
N ALA A 572 -0.85 -29.70 -1.67
CA ALA A 572 -0.02 -30.79 -2.19
C ALA A 572 -0.42 -31.13 -3.65
N LEU A 573 0.57 -31.47 -4.46
CA LEU A 573 0.33 -31.98 -5.81
C LEU A 573 -0.04 -33.47 -5.78
N ASP A 574 -0.80 -33.89 -6.77
CA ASP A 574 -1.05 -35.28 -7.00
C ASP A 574 0.25 -36.02 -7.32
N PRO A 575 0.50 -37.24 -6.77
CA PRO A 575 1.71 -38.01 -7.03
C PRO A 575 2.01 -38.20 -8.53
N SER A 576 0.99 -38.40 -9.37
CA SER A 576 1.15 -38.53 -10.82
C SER A 576 1.73 -37.24 -11.44
N GLN A 577 1.37 -36.06 -10.94
CA GLN A 577 1.94 -34.80 -11.42
C GLN A 577 3.41 -34.65 -10.99
N LEU A 578 3.76 -35.09 -9.79
CA LEU A 578 5.15 -35.10 -9.34
C LEU A 578 6.01 -36.02 -10.20
N ASP A 579 5.50 -37.21 -10.52
CA ASP A 579 6.17 -38.18 -11.40
C ASP A 579 6.37 -37.60 -12.82
N GLU A 580 5.36 -36.96 -13.40
CA GLU A 580 5.45 -36.29 -14.71
C GLU A 580 6.48 -35.15 -14.72
N LEU A 581 6.65 -34.49 -13.60
CA LEU A 581 7.61 -33.38 -13.41
C LEU A 581 9.00 -33.87 -13.00
N ASN A 582 9.18 -35.15 -12.72
CA ASN A 582 10.40 -35.73 -12.15
C ASN A 582 10.81 -35.08 -10.82
N LEU A 583 9.84 -34.79 -9.94
CA LEU A 583 10.05 -34.12 -8.66
C LEU A 583 9.82 -35.09 -7.49
N ILE A 584 10.65 -34.96 -6.48
CA ILE A 584 10.49 -35.63 -5.18
C ILE A 584 10.36 -34.54 -4.12
N VAL A 585 9.33 -34.65 -3.29
CA VAL A 585 9.14 -33.74 -2.14
C VAL A 585 9.80 -34.36 -0.91
N ASP A 586 10.88 -33.75 -0.45
CA ASP A 586 11.58 -34.12 0.79
C ASP A 586 11.28 -33.09 1.88
N ILE A 587 10.36 -33.43 2.79
CA ILE A 587 10.01 -32.55 3.93
C ILE A 587 10.99 -32.87 5.06
N LYS A 588 11.92 -31.97 5.32
CA LYS A 588 12.77 -32.04 6.53
C LYS A 588 11.94 -31.56 7.74
N GLU A 589 11.85 -32.44 8.74
CA GLU A 589 11.19 -32.13 10.02
C GLU A 589 11.97 -31.07 10.82
#